data_4d1c7e10ff374b7269a728178b71016f
#
_entry.id   4d1c7e10ff374b7269a728178b71016f
#
_cell.length_a   1.000
_cell.length_b   1.000
_cell.length_c   1.000
_cell.angle_alpha   90.00
_cell.angle_beta   90.00
_cell.angle_gamma   90.00
#
_symmetry.space_group_name_H-M   'P 1'
#
loop_
_entity.id
_entity.type
_entity.pdbx_description
1 polymer ?
#
loop_
_entity_poly.entity_id
_entity_poly.type
_entity_poly.pdbx_seq_one_letter_code
_entity_poly.pdbx_strand_id
1 'polypeptide(L)'
;VNDWAISRSRYWGTPLNIWTCSCGHKESIGSISELVEKSIEPIDESIELHRPYVDDIHINCPKCNEQMTRVKDVIDCWFDSGSMPFAQHHYPFENKENFDELFPADFICEGIDQTRGWFYSLIAISTFVMGKSPYKNVLVNDLILDKDGKKMSKSRGNTVDPFEMFDKYGADVLRWYLLYVSPAWTPTKFDVDALKEVQSKFFGTIKNVYNFFSLYANTDNIDP
;
A
#
# COMPACT_ATOMS: atom_id res chain seq x y z
N VAL A 1 -7.34 -16.81 -16.71
CA VAL A 1 -7.48 -16.09 -15.42
C VAL A 1 -8.17 -17.04 -14.47
N ASN A 2 -7.58 -17.27 -13.30
CA ASN A 2 -8.20 -18.09 -12.25
C ASN A 2 -9.12 -17.20 -11.41
N ASP A 3 -10.15 -17.80 -10.81
CA ASP A 3 -11.04 -17.11 -9.88
C ASP A 3 -10.26 -16.61 -8.65
N TRP A 4 -10.57 -15.39 -8.23
CA TRP A 4 -10.04 -14.84 -6.99
C TRP A 4 -11.02 -15.10 -5.84
N ALA A 5 -10.67 -16.06 -4.98
CA ALA A 5 -11.40 -16.28 -3.75
C ALA A 5 -11.14 -15.12 -2.78
N ILE A 6 -12.12 -14.24 -2.61
CA ILE A 6 -11.98 -13.03 -1.78
C ILE A 6 -12.35 -13.22 -0.31
N SER A 7 -12.93 -14.37 0.09
CA SER A 7 -13.26 -14.66 1.48
C SER A 7 -12.15 -15.41 2.20
N ARG A 8 -11.97 -15.12 3.48
CA ARG A 8 -11.00 -15.77 4.38
C ARG A 8 -11.65 -16.15 5.69
N SER A 9 -11.51 -17.40 6.09
CA SER A 9 -11.99 -17.92 7.38
C SER A 9 -11.01 -17.51 8.49
N ARG A 10 -11.02 -16.23 8.86
CA ARG A 10 -10.22 -15.64 9.94
C ARG A 10 -11.09 -14.82 10.86
N TYR A 11 -10.61 -14.63 12.10
CA TYR A 11 -11.34 -13.81 13.06
C TYR A 11 -11.18 -12.32 12.75
N TRP A 12 -9.96 -11.84 12.55
CA TRP A 12 -9.64 -10.43 12.33
C TRP A 12 -9.42 -10.08 10.85
N GLY A 13 -9.95 -8.97 10.44
CA GLY A 13 -9.88 -8.38 9.11
C GLY A 13 -11.16 -7.61 8.79
N THR A 14 -11.26 -7.03 7.59
CA THR A 14 -12.46 -6.38 7.09
C THR A 14 -13.57 -7.41 6.91
N PRO A 15 -14.68 -7.31 7.66
CA PRO A 15 -15.77 -8.28 7.59
C PRO A 15 -16.42 -8.32 6.21
N LEU A 16 -16.75 -9.51 5.72
CA LEU A 16 -17.49 -9.65 4.48
C LEU A 16 -18.93 -9.14 4.69
N ASN A 17 -19.36 -8.18 3.91
CA ASN A 17 -20.63 -7.47 4.02
C ASN A 17 -21.81 -8.23 3.38
N ILE A 18 -21.91 -9.53 3.63
CA ILE A 18 -22.92 -10.41 3.05
C ILE A 18 -23.74 -11.09 4.17
N TRP A 19 -25.05 -10.95 4.11
CA TRP A 19 -26.02 -11.65 4.95
C TRP A 19 -26.65 -12.80 4.18
N THR A 20 -26.89 -13.91 4.86
CA THR A 20 -27.47 -15.13 4.27
C THR A 20 -28.71 -15.57 5.01
N CYS A 21 -29.71 -16.04 4.26
CA CYS A 21 -30.96 -16.57 4.75
C CYS A 21 -31.01 -18.09 4.62
N SER A 22 -31.80 -18.75 5.50
CA SER A 22 -32.13 -20.18 5.42
C SER A 22 -32.77 -20.58 4.09
N CYS A 23 -33.50 -19.65 3.44
CA CYS A 23 -34.11 -19.87 2.12
C CYS A 23 -33.10 -19.83 0.95
N GLY A 24 -31.80 -19.60 1.23
CA GLY A 24 -30.74 -19.52 0.23
C GLY A 24 -30.55 -18.13 -0.36
N HIS A 25 -31.35 -17.12 0.04
CA HIS A 25 -31.14 -15.73 -0.39
C HIS A 25 -29.88 -15.14 0.26
N LYS A 26 -29.18 -14.32 -0.50
CA LYS A 26 -28.00 -13.54 -0.05
C LYS A 26 -28.23 -12.09 -0.32
N GLU A 27 -27.87 -11.24 0.64
CA GLU A 27 -27.95 -9.77 0.56
C GLU A 27 -26.58 -9.19 0.83
N SER A 28 -26.16 -8.24 0.02
CA SER A 28 -24.93 -7.47 0.23
C SER A 28 -25.30 -6.07 0.67
N ILE A 29 -24.71 -5.58 1.75
CA ILE A 29 -24.92 -4.24 2.29
C ILE A 29 -23.77 -3.33 1.86
N GLY A 30 -24.10 -2.23 1.19
CA GLY A 30 -23.12 -1.35 0.55
C GLY A 30 -22.70 -0.12 1.38
N SER A 31 -23.41 0.19 2.48
CA SER A 31 -23.09 1.36 3.32
C SER A 31 -23.55 1.16 4.76
N ILE A 32 -23.00 2.01 5.67
CA ILE A 32 -23.45 2.04 7.07
C ILE A 32 -24.91 2.48 7.15
N SER A 33 -25.31 3.49 6.40
CA SER A 33 -26.70 3.98 6.37
C SER A 33 -27.67 2.90 5.89
N GLU A 34 -27.31 2.13 4.87
CA GLU A 34 -28.11 0.97 4.44
C GLU A 34 -28.21 -0.11 5.53
N LEU A 35 -27.09 -0.36 6.25
CA LEU A 35 -27.09 -1.30 7.37
C LEU A 35 -28.01 -0.84 8.50
N VAL A 36 -27.96 0.43 8.86
CA VAL A 36 -28.84 1.04 9.88
C VAL A 36 -30.31 0.93 9.47
N GLU A 37 -30.64 1.23 8.21
CA GLU A 37 -32.01 1.15 7.70
C GLU A 37 -32.58 -0.27 7.71
N LYS A 38 -31.74 -1.28 7.36
CA LYS A 38 -32.17 -2.69 7.24
C LYS A 38 -32.05 -3.49 8.53
N SER A 39 -31.30 -2.99 9.51
CA SER A 39 -31.07 -3.72 10.77
C SER A 39 -32.34 -3.96 11.56
N ILE A 40 -32.45 -5.15 12.17
CA ILE A 40 -33.47 -5.51 13.12
C ILE A 40 -33.16 -4.89 14.49
N GLU A 41 -31.88 -4.88 14.85
CA GLU A 41 -31.38 -4.29 16.08
C GLU A 41 -31.32 -2.75 15.95
N PRO A 42 -31.59 -2.01 17.03
CA PRO A 42 -31.44 -0.55 17.04
C PRO A 42 -29.95 -0.18 17.04
N ILE A 43 -29.41 0.10 15.87
CA ILE A 43 -28.04 0.58 15.69
C ILE A 43 -28.04 1.99 15.08
N ASP A 44 -26.94 2.70 15.21
CA ASP A 44 -26.70 4.00 14.58
C ASP A 44 -25.41 4.00 13.74
N GLU A 45 -25.10 5.12 13.11
CA GLU A 45 -23.95 5.25 12.21
C GLU A 45 -22.58 5.13 12.92
N SER A 46 -22.54 5.12 14.26
CA SER A 46 -21.30 4.94 15.05
C SER A 46 -20.96 3.47 15.30
N ILE A 47 -21.70 2.53 14.69
CA ILE A 47 -21.48 1.09 14.85
C ILE A 47 -20.04 0.69 14.48
N GLU A 48 -19.45 -0.12 15.34
CA GLU A 48 -18.16 -0.77 15.04
C GLU A 48 -18.36 -1.93 14.06
N LEU A 49 -17.78 -1.82 12.86
CA LEU A 49 -17.98 -2.80 11.79
C LEU A 49 -17.09 -4.04 11.91
N HIS A 50 -16.12 -4.06 12.83
CA HIS A 50 -15.30 -5.25 13.06
C HIS A 50 -16.05 -6.30 13.89
N ARG A 51 -15.54 -7.52 13.82
CA ARG A 51 -16.00 -8.60 14.71
C ARG A 51 -15.56 -8.33 16.15
N PRO A 52 -16.37 -8.67 17.16
CA PRO A 52 -17.63 -9.43 17.04
C PRO A 52 -18.86 -8.56 16.74
N TYR A 53 -18.80 -7.25 16.82
CA TYR A 53 -19.94 -6.34 16.86
C TYR A 53 -20.88 -6.48 15.63
N VAL A 54 -20.30 -6.52 14.43
CA VAL A 54 -21.09 -6.65 13.18
C VAL A 54 -21.75 -8.03 13.03
N ASP A 55 -21.25 -9.06 13.72
CA ASP A 55 -21.81 -10.40 13.67
C ASP A 55 -23.16 -10.53 14.40
N ASP A 56 -23.46 -9.57 15.31
CA ASP A 56 -24.70 -9.52 16.09
C ASP A 56 -25.80 -8.69 15.38
N ILE A 57 -25.51 -8.17 14.18
CA ILE A 57 -26.47 -7.39 13.39
C ILE A 57 -27.19 -8.32 12.41
N HIS A 58 -28.51 -8.29 12.47
CA HIS A 58 -29.40 -9.07 11.62
C HIS A 58 -30.25 -8.19 10.73
N ILE A 59 -30.69 -8.72 9.60
CA ILE A 59 -31.61 -8.04 8.67
C ILE A 59 -32.74 -9.00 8.29
N ASN A 60 -33.87 -8.47 7.87
CA ASN A 60 -34.98 -9.29 7.38
C ASN A 60 -34.75 -9.69 5.91
N CYS A 61 -34.99 -10.98 5.61
CA CYS A 61 -34.92 -11.47 4.24
C CYS A 61 -36.01 -10.85 3.37
N PRO A 62 -35.69 -10.20 2.26
CA PRO A 62 -36.71 -9.60 1.39
C PRO A 62 -37.58 -10.66 0.66
N LYS A 63 -37.16 -11.93 0.65
CA LYS A 63 -37.92 -13.04 0.00
C LYS A 63 -38.84 -13.77 0.91
N CYS A 64 -38.47 -14.06 2.14
CA CYS A 64 -39.26 -14.91 3.06
C CYS A 64 -39.51 -14.26 4.42
N ASN A 65 -38.96 -13.07 4.64
CA ASN A 65 -39.07 -12.31 5.89
C ASN A 65 -38.45 -13.00 7.13
N GLU A 66 -37.69 -14.08 6.93
CA GLU A 66 -36.89 -14.69 7.99
C GLU A 66 -35.65 -13.85 8.29
N GLN A 67 -35.13 -14.01 9.51
CA GLN A 67 -33.90 -13.34 9.94
C GLN A 67 -32.68 -13.86 9.15
N MET A 68 -31.87 -12.95 8.66
CA MET A 68 -30.60 -13.23 7.99
C MET A 68 -29.44 -12.95 8.92
N THR A 69 -28.39 -13.77 8.81
CA THR A 69 -27.14 -13.63 9.55
C THR A 69 -25.98 -13.33 8.62
N ARG A 70 -25.01 -12.55 9.09
CA ARG A 70 -23.80 -12.23 8.33
C ARG A 70 -22.92 -13.47 8.13
N VAL A 71 -22.29 -13.58 6.99
CA VAL A 71 -21.21 -14.55 6.74
C VAL A 71 -20.01 -14.21 7.63
N LYS A 72 -19.53 -15.18 8.44
CA LYS A 72 -18.47 -14.94 9.43
C LYS A 72 -17.07 -14.73 8.87
N ASP A 73 -16.89 -14.89 7.57
CA ASP A 73 -15.62 -14.67 6.91
C ASP A 73 -15.25 -13.16 6.84
N VAL A 74 -13.97 -12.92 6.64
CA VAL A 74 -13.42 -11.59 6.34
C VAL A 74 -12.93 -11.51 4.90
N ILE A 75 -12.78 -10.31 4.38
CA ILE A 75 -12.26 -10.07 3.03
C ILE A 75 -10.75 -10.37 2.99
N ASP A 76 -10.26 -10.79 1.84
CA ASP A 76 -8.83 -10.92 1.55
C ASP A 76 -8.13 -9.57 1.68
N CYS A 77 -7.03 -9.50 2.42
CA CYS A 77 -6.24 -8.28 2.58
C CYS A 77 -5.74 -7.67 1.25
N TRP A 78 -5.61 -8.49 0.19
CA TRP A 78 -5.30 -7.98 -1.16
C TRP A 78 -6.47 -7.23 -1.79
N PHE A 79 -7.71 -7.57 -1.41
CA PHE A 79 -8.87 -6.76 -1.80
C PHE A 79 -8.86 -5.41 -1.08
N ASP A 80 -8.59 -5.39 0.22
CA ASP A 80 -8.47 -4.15 1.00
C ASP A 80 -7.39 -3.24 0.41
N SER A 81 -6.19 -3.77 0.18
CA SER A 81 -5.08 -3.00 -0.40
C SER A 81 -5.35 -2.52 -1.83
N GLY A 82 -6.04 -3.32 -2.63
CA GLY A 82 -6.44 -2.97 -3.99
C GLY A 82 -7.58 -1.97 -4.05
N SER A 83 -8.35 -1.82 -2.96
CA SER A 83 -9.42 -0.82 -2.81
C SER A 83 -8.90 0.55 -2.37
N MET A 84 -7.60 0.67 -2.03
CA MET A 84 -6.99 1.88 -1.50
C MET A 84 -7.30 3.14 -2.34
N PRO A 85 -7.29 3.14 -3.68
CA PRO A 85 -7.60 4.34 -4.47
C PRO A 85 -8.97 4.95 -4.16
N PHE A 86 -9.92 4.13 -3.71
CA PHE A 86 -11.27 4.55 -3.33
C PHE A 86 -11.39 4.78 -1.83
N ALA A 87 -10.91 3.82 -1.05
CA ALA A 87 -11.06 3.80 0.41
C ALA A 87 -10.37 4.99 1.10
N GLN A 88 -9.18 5.40 0.64
CA GLN A 88 -8.47 6.55 1.22
C GLN A 88 -9.22 7.87 1.10
N HIS A 89 -10.13 7.98 0.14
CA HIS A 89 -10.97 9.15 -0.09
C HIS A 89 -12.41 8.96 0.37
N HIS A 90 -12.74 7.80 0.95
CA HIS A 90 -14.09 7.39 1.31
C HIS A 90 -15.07 7.51 0.13
N TYR A 91 -14.58 7.30 -1.09
CA TYR A 91 -15.39 7.34 -2.31
C TYR A 91 -16.34 6.12 -2.37
N PRO A 92 -17.62 6.25 -2.78
CA PRO A 92 -18.27 7.43 -3.35
C PRO A 92 -19.02 8.31 -2.35
N PHE A 93 -18.88 8.08 -1.03
CA PHE A 93 -19.65 8.78 0.02
C PHE A 93 -19.09 10.17 0.30
N GLU A 94 -17.77 10.33 0.18
CA GLU A 94 -17.05 11.60 0.31
C GLU A 94 -16.17 11.84 -0.93
N ASN A 95 -15.72 13.09 -1.13
CA ASN A 95 -14.77 13.50 -2.16
C ASN A 95 -15.18 13.14 -3.61
N LYS A 96 -16.46 12.90 -3.85
CA LYS A 96 -16.96 12.47 -5.17
C LYS A 96 -16.72 13.52 -6.25
N GLU A 97 -16.85 14.81 -5.90
CA GLU A 97 -16.70 15.93 -6.84
C GLU A 97 -15.26 16.09 -7.32
N ASN A 98 -14.28 15.79 -6.48
CA ASN A 98 -12.86 15.95 -6.77
C ASN A 98 -12.17 14.63 -7.15
N PHE A 99 -12.92 13.54 -7.21
CA PHE A 99 -12.33 12.20 -7.40
C PHE A 99 -11.62 12.05 -8.74
N ASP A 100 -12.10 12.68 -9.81
CA ASP A 100 -11.46 12.65 -11.12
C ASP A 100 -10.07 13.35 -11.15
N GLU A 101 -9.78 14.23 -10.20
CA GLU A 101 -8.46 14.86 -10.01
C GLU A 101 -7.50 13.92 -9.25
N LEU A 102 -8.05 13.07 -8.39
CA LEU A 102 -7.30 12.17 -7.50
C LEU A 102 -7.05 10.78 -8.12
N PHE A 103 -7.87 10.42 -9.11
CA PHE A 103 -7.85 9.09 -9.75
C PHE A 103 -7.84 9.21 -11.28
N PRO A 104 -6.95 8.49 -11.98
CA PRO A 104 -5.94 7.55 -11.47
C PRO A 104 -4.72 8.28 -10.87
N ALA A 105 -3.96 7.60 -9.99
CA ALA A 105 -2.70 8.10 -9.46
C ALA A 105 -1.70 8.41 -10.58
N ASP A 106 -0.95 9.50 -10.48
CA ASP A 106 0.06 9.84 -11.49
C ASP A 106 1.22 8.85 -11.51
N PHE A 107 1.58 8.32 -10.35
CA PHE A 107 2.76 7.47 -10.20
C PHE A 107 2.62 6.53 -9.00
N ILE A 108 3.03 5.26 -9.18
CA ILE A 108 3.26 4.30 -8.09
C ILE A 108 4.62 3.62 -8.25
N CYS A 109 5.21 3.17 -7.15
CA CYS A 109 6.52 2.52 -7.13
C CYS A 109 6.58 1.46 -6.06
N GLU A 110 6.85 0.21 -6.46
CA GLU A 110 7.02 -0.94 -5.57
C GLU A 110 7.93 -2.00 -6.19
N GLY A 111 8.20 -3.08 -5.46
CA GLY A 111 9.03 -4.19 -5.92
C GLY A 111 8.39 -5.04 -7.01
N ILE A 112 9.20 -5.78 -7.75
CA ILE A 112 8.77 -6.65 -8.85
C ILE A 112 7.80 -7.76 -8.41
N ASP A 113 7.85 -8.19 -7.16
CA ASP A 113 6.94 -9.16 -6.57
C ASP A 113 5.49 -8.68 -6.57
N GLN A 114 5.25 -7.35 -6.57
CA GLN A 114 3.93 -6.74 -6.60
C GLN A 114 3.21 -6.87 -7.95
N THR A 115 3.87 -7.34 -8.97
CA THR A 115 3.22 -7.77 -10.23
C THR A 115 2.24 -8.94 -10.02
N ARG A 116 2.42 -9.71 -8.93
CA ARG A 116 1.51 -10.76 -8.47
C ARG A 116 0.89 -10.46 -7.10
N GLY A 117 0.83 -9.21 -6.73
CA GLY A 117 0.29 -8.73 -5.47
C GLY A 117 -0.48 -7.43 -5.67
N TRP A 118 0.03 -6.35 -5.13
CA TRP A 118 -0.67 -5.07 -5.09
C TRP A 118 -0.98 -4.46 -6.47
N PHE A 119 -0.05 -4.49 -7.42
CA PHE A 119 -0.32 -3.98 -8.77
C PHE A 119 -1.49 -4.71 -9.43
N TYR A 120 -1.57 -6.03 -9.25
CA TYR A 120 -2.66 -6.84 -9.78
C TYR A 120 -3.99 -6.51 -9.10
N SER A 121 -4.04 -6.46 -7.76
CA SER A 121 -5.27 -6.16 -7.03
C SER A 121 -5.79 -4.75 -7.32
N LEU A 122 -4.90 -3.75 -7.43
CA LEU A 122 -5.25 -2.40 -7.85
C LEU A 122 -5.94 -2.39 -9.24
N ILE A 123 -5.33 -3.05 -10.24
CA ILE A 123 -5.89 -3.11 -11.60
C ILE A 123 -7.21 -3.86 -11.61
N ALA A 124 -7.30 -5.00 -10.92
CA ALA A 124 -8.51 -5.82 -10.91
C ALA A 124 -9.71 -5.03 -10.36
N ILE A 125 -9.56 -4.42 -9.19
CA ILE A 125 -10.63 -3.67 -8.53
C ILE A 125 -10.97 -2.40 -9.29
N SER A 126 -9.96 -1.61 -9.69
CA SER A 126 -10.21 -0.35 -10.38
C SER A 126 -10.82 -0.54 -11.76
N THR A 127 -10.42 -1.58 -12.48
CA THR A 127 -11.04 -1.91 -13.77
C THR A 127 -12.49 -2.35 -13.57
N PHE A 128 -12.78 -3.13 -12.53
CA PHE A 128 -14.14 -3.56 -12.21
C PHE A 128 -15.05 -2.37 -11.84
N VAL A 129 -14.56 -1.44 -11.02
CA VAL A 129 -15.35 -0.32 -10.49
C VAL A 129 -15.45 0.84 -11.48
N MET A 130 -14.35 1.21 -12.16
CA MET A 130 -14.25 2.43 -12.97
C MET A 130 -13.98 2.17 -14.46
N GLY A 131 -13.69 0.93 -14.86
CA GLY A 131 -13.28 0.64 -16.25
C GLY A 131 -11.92 1.23 -16.65
N LYS A 132 -11.12 1.70 -15.69
CA LYS A 132 -9.85 2.40 -15.90
C LYS A 132 -8.72 1.78 -15.08
N SER A 133 -7.46 2.00 -15.51
CA SER A 133 -6.28 1.73 -14.70
C SER A 133 -6.23 2.65 -13.47
N PRO A 134 -5.79 2.16 -12.29
CA PRO A 134 -5.66 2.98 -11.08
C PRO A 134 -4.43 3.90 -11.08
N TYR A 135 -3.53 3.77 -12.01
CA TYR A 135 -2.31 4.57 -12.13
C TYR A 135 -1.94 4.83 -13.60
N LYS A 136 -1.28 5.96 -13.83
CA LYS A 136 -0.75 6.37 -15.15
C LYS A 136 0.64 5.81 -15.39
N ASN A 137 1.51 5.84 -14.35
CA ASN A 137 2.88 5.39 -14.41
C ASN A 137 3.19 4.45 -13.23
N VAL A 138 3.99 3.42 -13.50
CA VAL A 138 4.49 2.50 -12.48
C VAL A 138 5.99 2.29 -12.65
N LEU A 139 6.74 2.51 -11.57
CA LEU A 139 8.13 2.13 -11.49
C LEU A 139 8.22 0.82 -10.70
N VAL A 140 8.76 -0.19 -11.34
CA VAL A 140 8.94 -1.52 -10.72
C VAL A 140 10.40 -1.65 -10.31
N ASN A 141 10.65 -1.72 -9.00
CA ASN A 141 11.99 -1.94 -8.48
C ASN A 141 12.35 -3.42 -8.55
N ASP A 142 13.53 -3.71 -9.07
CA ASP A 142 14.08 -5.07 -9.08
C ASP A 142 14.81 -5.38 -7.76
N LEU A 143 15.33 -6.59 -7.65
CA LEU A 143 15.97 -7.12 -6.45
C LEU A 143 17.31 -6.44 -6.16
N ILE A 144 17.58 -6.25 -4.87
CA ILE A 144 18.92 -5.94 -4.37
C ILE A 144 19.64 -7.28 -4.08
N LEU A 145 20.75 -7.49 -4.76
CA LEU A 145 21.58 -8.67 -4.65
C LEU A 145 22.83 -8.36 -3.83
N ASP A 146 23.51 -9.38 -3.32
CA ASP A 146 24.84 -9.18 -2.74
C ASP A 146 25.88 -8.77 -3.80
N LYS A 147 27.10 -8.46 -3.38
CA LYS A 147 28.18 -8.03 -4.29
C LYS A 147 28.52 -9.06 -5.37
N ASP A 148 28.26 -10.35 -5.11
CA ASP A 148 28.49 -11.45 -6.04
C ASP A 148 27.29 -11.72 -6.97
N GLY A 149 26.20 -10.95 -6.83
CA GLY A 149 24.99 -11.08 -7.62
C GLY A 149 24.05 -12.18 -7.15
N LYS A 150 24.17 -12.63 -5.90
CA LYS A 150 23.30 -13.65 -5.32
C LYS A 150 22.18 -12.97 -4.53
N LYS A 151 20.97 -13.56 -4.54
CA LYS A 151 19.86 -13.11 -3.74
C LYS A 151 20.22 -13.13 -2.25
N MET A 152 20.03 -12.00 -1.57
CA MET A 152 20.22 -11.89 -0.13
C MET A 152 19.19 -12.72 0.63
N SER A 153 19.61 -13.42 1.65
CA SER A 153 18.73 -14.13 2.59
C SER A 153 19.39 -14.30 3.95
N LYS A 154 18.59 -14.27 5.02
CA LYS A 154 19.08 -14.49 6.40
C LYS A 154 19.77 -15.86 6.55
N SER A 155 19.24 -16.89 5.88
CA SER A 155 19.79 -18.24 5.92
C SER A 155 21.18 -18.38 5.28
N ARG A 156 21.54 -17.47 4.37
CA ARG A 156 22.88 -17.44 3.72
C ARG A 156 23.85 -16.51 4.42
N GLY A 157 23.38 -15.70 5.36
CA GLY A 157 24.24 -14.75 6.07
C GLY A 157 24.81 -13.62 5.19
N ASN A 158 24.22 -13.38 4.00
CA ASN A 158 24.66 -12.36 3.05
C ASN A 158 23.75 -11.13 3.02
N THR A 159 22.93 -10.94 4.05
CA THR A 159 22.08 -9.75 4.21
C THR A 159 22.89 -8.60 4.79
N VAL A 160 22.57 -7.39 4.34
CA VAL A 160 23.11 -6.14 4.91
C VAL A 160 21.99 -5.47 5.69
N ASP A 161 22.29 -5.09 6.93
CA ASP A 161 21.34 -4.32 7.75
C ASP A 161 21.38 -2.84 7.32
N PRO A 162 20.28 -2.27 6.84
CA PRO A 162 20.24 -0.88 6.41
C PRO A 162 20.47 0.10 7.58
N PHE A 163 20.09 -0.24 8.80
CA PHE A 163 20.31 0.62 9.96
C PHE A 163 21.79 0.73 10.33
N GLU A 164 22.54 -0.37 10.26
CA GLU A 164 24.01 -0.31 10.41
C GLU A 164 24.64 0.57 9.32
N MET A 165 24.12 0.55 8.11
CA MET A 165 24.60 1.40 7.03
C MET A 165 24.24 2.88 7.27
N PHE A 166 23.05 3.16 7.82
CA PHE A 166 22.67 4.53 8.19
C PHE A 166 23.57 5.10 9.28
N ASP A 167 23.86 4.31 10.30
CA ASP A 167 24.73 4.75 11.40
C ASP A 167 26.17 5.01 10.93
N LYS A 168 26.66 4.20 9.99
CA LYS A 168 28.04 4.27 9.55
C LYS A 168 28.29 5.29 8.44
N TYR A 169 27.38 5.44 7.49
CA TYR A 169 27.57 6.23 6.28
C TYR A 169 26.57 7.40 6.15
N GLY A 170 25.48 7.35 6.89
CA GLY A 170 24.35 8.27 6.75
C GLY A 170 23.29 7.77 5.77
N ALA A 171 22.03 8.12 6.05
CA ALA A 171 20.88 7.71 5.22
C ALA A 171 20.97 8.26 3.79
N ASP A 172 21.43 9.49 3.61
CA ASP A 172 21.52 10.13 2.29
C ASP A 172 22.53 9.42 1.38
N VAL A 173 23.65 8.95 1.93
CA VAL A 173 24.66 8.20 1.18
C VAL A 173 24.06 6.89 0.65
N LEU A 174 23.33 6.15 1.50
CA LEU A 174 22.69 4.91 1.08
C LEU A 174 21.60 5.15 0.02
N ARG A 175 20.74 6.14 0.25
CA ARG A 175 19.66 6.50 -0.69
C ARG A 175 20.23 6.93 -2.04
N TRP A 176 21.24 7.78 -2.05
CA TRP A 176 21.93 8.20 -3.27
C TRP A 176 22.55 7.04 -4.02
N TYR A 177 23.26 6.16 -3.30
CA TYR A 177 23.86 4.96 -3.87
C TYR A 177 22.84 4.12 -4.61
N LEU A 178 21.71 3.79 -3.96
CA LEU A 178 20.67 2.95 -4.54
C LEU A 178 19.99 3.55 -5.79
N LEU A 179 19.93 4.90 -5.88
CA LEU A 179 19.39 5.59 -7.04
C LEU A 179 20.41 5.75 -8.19
N TYR A 180 21.69 5.78 -7.85
CA TYR A 180 22.77 6.10 -8.79
C TYR A 180 23.41 4.85 -9.41
N VAL A 181 23.54 3.75 -8.65
CA VAL A 181 24.38 2.61 -9.02
C VAL A 181 23.84 1.82 -10.21
N SER A 182 22.53 1.74 -10.35
CA SER A 182 21.88 1.08 -11.49
C SER A 182 20.45 1.61 -11.67
N PRO A 183 19.86 1.45 -12.87
CA PRO A 183 18.43 1.70 -13.05
C PRO A 183 17.59 0.86 -12.09
N ALA A 184 16.55 1.45 -11.49
CA ALA A 184 15.72 0.80 -10.48
C ALA A 184 15.06 -0.51 -10.95
N TRP A 185 14.78 -0.63 -12.24
CA TRP A 185 14.15 -1.81 -12.87
C TRP A 185 15.14 -2.91 -13.28
N THR A 186 16.37 -2.84 -12.81
CA THR A 186 17.39 -3.89 -13.00
C THR A 186 17.92 -4.36 -11.65
N PRO A 187 18.30 -5.64 -11.51
CA PRO A 187 18.89 -6.15 -10.27
C PRO A 187 20.14 -5.36 -9.89
N THR A 188 20.17 -4.86 -8.67
CA THR A 188 21.28 -4.04 -8.15
C THR A 188 22.20 -4.88 -7.29
N LYS A 189 23.50 -4.94 -7.63
CA LYS A 189 24.51 -5.53 -6.75
C LYS A 189 24.90 -4.52 -5.68
N PHE A 190 24.67 -4.87 -4.43
CA PHE A 190 25.00 -4.03 -3.29
C PHE A 190 26.43 -4.26 -2.83
N ASP A 191 27.23 -3.20 -2.88
CA ASP A 191 28.61 -3.22 -2.41
C ASP A 191 28.81 -2.13 -1.34
N VAL A 192 29.16 -2.56 -0.13
CA VAL A 192 29.41 -1.65 1.01
C VAL A 192 30.59 -0.73 0.75
N ASP A 193 31.61 -1.16 -0.01
CA ASP A 193 32.76 -0.30 -0.29
C ASP A 193 32.42 0.83 -1.25
N ALA A 194 31.43 0.64 -2.12
CA ALA A 194 30.95 1.72 -2.99
C ALA A 194 30.23 2.84 -2.21
N LEU A 195 29.68 2.57 -1.02
CA LEU A 195 29.13 3.60 -0.13
C LEU A 195 30.21 4.59 0.32
N LYS A 196 31.42 4.11 0.63
CA LYS A 196 32.56 5.00 0.99
C LYS A 196 32.91 5.92 -0.16
N GLU A 197 32.85 5.40 -1.38
CA GLU A 197 33.15 6.20 -2.57
C GLU A 197 32.10 7.30 -2.77
N VAL A 198 30.81 6.99 -2.65
CA VAL A 198 29.74 7.97 -2.70
C VAL A 198 29.90 9.02 -1.59
N GLN A 199 30.18 8.59 -0.37
CA GLN A 199 30.39 9.48 0.78
C GLN A 199 31.53 10.46 0.53
N SER A 200 32.68 9.97 0.05
CA SER A 200 33.89 10.79 -0.13
C SER A 200 33.85 11.63 -1.41
N LYS A 201 33.51 11.02 -2.54
CA LYS A 201 33.60 11.71 -3.85
C LYS A 201 32.42 12.62 -4.13
N PHE A 202 31.20 12.21 -3.75
CA PHE A 202 29.99 13.02 -4.00
C PHE A 202 29.69 13.96 -2.82
N PHE A 203 29.31 13.42 -1.68
CA PHE A 203 28.93 14.24 -0.51
C PHE A 203 30.12 15.03 0.07
N GLY A 204 31.30 14.43 0.09
CA GLY A 204 32.53 15.13 0.50
C GLY A 204 32.85 16.34 -0.39
N THR A 205 32.68 16.20 -1.69
CA THR A 205 32.90 17.31 -2.66
C THR A 205 31.87 18.41 -2.44
N ILE A 206 30.57 18.08 -2.31
CA ILE A 206 29.52 19.09 -2.04
C ILE A 206 29.82 19.84 -0.74
N LYS A 207 30.16 19.12 0.33
CA LYS A 207 30.51 19.71 1.62
C LYS A 207 31.72 20.65 1.50
N ASN A 208 32.72 20.24 0.77
CA ASN A 208 33.90 21.07 0.57
C ASN A 208 33.58 22.34 -0.22
N VAL A 209 32.78 22.25 -1.28
CA VAL A 209 32.31 23.42 -2.05
C VAL A 209 31.51 24.37 -1.17
N TYR A 210 30.59 23.84 -0.40
CA TYR A 210 29.79 24.63 0.54
C TYR A 210 30.65 25.32 1.61
N ASN A 211 31.59 24.59 2.22
CA ASN A 211 32.46 25.12 3.24
C ASN A 211 33.38 26.24 2.66
N PHE A 212 33.88 26.01 1.45
CA PHE A 212 34.69 27.03 0.76
C PHE A 212 33.86 28.30 0.47
N PHE A 213 32.66 28.13 -0.10
CA PHE A 213 31.79 29.26 -0.39
C PHE A 213 31.40 30.02 0.89
N SER A 214 30.92 29.30 1.93
CA SER A 214 30.46 29.95 3.16
C SER A 214 31.57 30.67 3.93
N LEU A 215 32.81 30.18 3.85
CA LEU A 215 33.97 30.87 4.44
C LEU A 215 34.14 32.28 3.87
N TYR A 216 34.09 32.42 2.55
CA TYR A 216 34.28 33.71 1.89
C TYR A 216 33.01 34.57 1.96
N ALA A 217 31.82 33.96 1.77
CA ALA A 217 30.55 34.67 1.88
C ALA A 217 30.39 35.34 3.26
N ASN A 218 30.75 34.60 4.33
CA ASN A 218 30.70 35.15 5.69
C ASN A 218 31.76 36.24 5.94
N THR A 219 32.93 36.13 5.30
CA THR A 219 34.00 37.16 5.42
C THR A 219 33.61 38.44 4.68
N ASP A 220 32.98 38.29 3.54
CA ASP A 220 32.58 39.42 2.69
C ASP A 220 31.20 39.98 3.07
N ASN A 221 30.53 39.40 4.11
CA ASN A 221 29.19 39.77 4.57
C ASN A 221 28.17 39.82 3.42
N ILE A 222 28.20 38.79 2.55
CA ILE A 222 27.22 38.63 1.48
C ILE A 222 25.87 38.30 2.11
N ASP A 223 24.89 39.16 1.85
CA ASP A 223 23.49 38.93 2.20
C ASP A 223 22.84 38.10 1.05
N PRO A 224 22.25 36.91 1.34
CA PRO A 224 21.72 36.02 0.31
C PRO A 224 20.43 36.50 -0.34
#